data_0c3db7e3ef719bef8d4b592ed328d36b
#
_entry.id   0c3db7e3ef719bef8d4b592ed328d36b
#
_cell.length_a   1.000
_cell.length_b   1.000
_cell.length_c   1.000
_cell.angle_alpha   90.00
_cell.angle_beta   90.00
_cell.angle_gamma   90.00
#
_symmetry.space_group_name_H-M   'P 1'
#
loop_
_entity.id
_entity.type
_entity.pdbx_description
1 polymer ?
#
loop_
_entity_poly.entity_id
_entity_poly.type
_entity_poly.pdbx_seq_one_letter_code
_entity_poly.pdbx_strand_id
1 'polypeptide(L)'
;MLPVRRLLLIAVVGVVVYAADRVTKALVVSSIPVNEAREVVDGWVRIANVRNTGAAFGLLPERTSLLSILSVVAVLAILYYYRGMAARSAPIAATLGMQLGGAAGNLVDRIGQGYVTDFVDVGIPGGWRFWAFNVADSSIVVGIFLVTALLWWEERRGVAATPA
;
A
#
# COMPACT_ATOMS: atom_id res chain seq x y z
N MET A 1 -16.24 -11.11 -17.29
CA MET A 1 -16.59 -10.96 -15.86
C MET A 1 -15.51 -11.62 -15.00
N LEU A 2 -15.21 -11.06 -13.82
CA LEU A 2 -14.33 -11.71 -12.84
C LEU A 2 -15.02 -12.96 -12.26
N PRO A 3 -14.38 -14.14 -12.26
CA PRO A 3 -14.94 -15.34 -11.60
C PRO A 3 -15.12 -15.08 -10.09
N VAL A 4 -16.16 -15.61 -9.47
CA VAL A 4 -16.47 -15.43 -8.04
C VAL A 4 -15.26 -15.74 -7.14
N ARG A 5 -14.54 -16.83 -7.42
CA ARG A 5 -13.32 -17.21 -6.68
C ARG A 5 -12.21 -16.15 -6.75
N ARG A 6 -12.11 -15.39 -7.85
CA ARG A 6 -11.13 -14.27 -7.96
C ARG A 6 -11.59 -13.05 -7.19
N LEU A 7 -12.89 -12.74 -7.24
CA LEU A 7 -13.46 -11.70 -6.40
C LEU A 7 -13.26 -11.98 -4.91
N LEU A 8 -13.49 -13.22 -4.48
CA LEU A 8 -13.22 -13.64 -3.11
C LEU A 8 -11.74 -13.50 -2.75
N LEU A 9 -10.83 -13.89 -3.62
CA LEU A 9 -9.39 -13.74 -3.38
C LEU A 9 -9.00 -12.27 -3.23
N ILE A 10 -9.46 -11.39 -4.12
CA ILE A 10 -9.24 -9.94 -4.05
C ILE A 10 -9.77 -9.40 -2.72
N ALA A 11 -11.02 -9.77 -2.37
CA ALA A 11 -11.66 -9.31 -1.14
C ALA A 11 -10.93 -9.80 0.11
N VAL A 12 -10.58 -11.08 0.19
CA VAL A 12 -9.86 -11.65 1.35
C VAL A 12 -8.50 -10.99 1.53
N VAL A 13 -7.70 -10.90 0.45
CA VAL A 13 -6.38 -10.24 0.53
C VAL A 13 -6.53 -8.77 0.90
N GLY A 14 -7.49 -8.06 0.30
CA GLY A 14 -7.76 -6.66 0.62
C GLY A 14 -8.17 -6.45 2.08
N VAL A 15 -9.06 -7.29 2.61
CA VAL A 15 -9.48 -7.23 4.02
C VAL A 15 -8.32 -7.54 4.96
N VAL A 16 -7.49 -8.54 4.66
CA VAL A 16 -6.31 -8.88 5.48
C VAL A 16 -5.32 -7.72 5.53
N VAL A 17 -5.00 -7.12 4.39
CA VAL A 17 -4.10 -5.95 4.33
C VAL A 17 -4.70 -4.76 5.08
N TYR A 18 -5.97 -4.45 4.82
CA TYR A 18 -6.67 -3.37 5.52
C TYR A 18 -6.67 -3.59 7.05
N ALA A 19 -7.01 -4.79 7.51
CA ALA A 19 -7.02 -5.12 8.92
C ALA A 19 -5.62 -5.03 9.55
N ALA A 20 -4.58 -5.54 8.88
CA ALA A 20 -3.21 -5.42 9.33
C ALA A 20 -2.77 -3.95 9.46
N ASP A 21 -3.10 -3.12 8.48
CA ASP A 21 -2.84 -1.67 8.52
C ASP A 21 -3.55 -1.00 9.69
N ARG A 22 -4.85 -1.27 9.88
CA ARG A 22 -5.63 -0.70 10.98
C ARG A 22 -5.11 -1.11 12.36
N VAL A 23 -4.81 -2.40 12.53
CA VAL A 23 -4.31 -2.93 13.81
C VAL A 23 -2.93 -2.35 14.14
N THR A 24 -2.01 -2.34 13.18
CA THR A 24 -0.66 -1.81 13.42
C THR A 24 -0.67 -0.32 13.73
N LYS A 25 -1.46 0.48 13.01
CA LYS A 25 -1.66 1.91 13.29
C LYS A 25 -2.24 2.14 14.70
N ALA A 26 -3.26 1.37 15.08
CA ALA A 26 -3.87 1.46 16.41
C ALA A 26 -2.87 1.13 17.53
N LEU A 27 -2.06 0.08 17.35
CA LEU A 27 -1.01 -0.28 18.31
C LEU A 27 0.05 0.82 18.46
N VAL A 28 0.47 1.42 17.36
CA VAL A 28 1.44 2.53 17.38
C VAL A 28 0.86 3.75 18.10
N VAL A 29 -0.33 4.18 17.72
CA VAL A 29 -0.98 5.36 18.30
C VAL A 29 -1.23 5.18 19.80
N SER A 30 -1.55 3.96 20.26
CA SER A 30 -1.76 3.67 21.68
C SER A 30 -0.47 3.55 22.49
N SER A 31 0.68 3.32 21.85
CA SER A 31 1.94 2.98 22.52
C SER A 31 3.02 4.05 22.44
N ILE A 32 2.95 4.93 21.44
CA ILE A 32 3.98 5.95 21.15
C ILE A 32 3.30 7.31 21.03
N PRO A 33 3.71 8.33 21.80
CA PRO A 33 3.22 9.69 21.64
C PRO A 33 3.50 10.25 20.24
N VAL A 34 2.66 11.20 19.81
CA VAL A 34 2.80 11.82 18.48
C VAL A 34 4.16 12.51 18.33
N ASN A 35 4.82 12.29 17.20
CA ASN A 35 6.16 12.75 16.85
C ASN A 35 7.29 12.15 17.70
N GLU A 36 7.01 11.08 18.45
CA GLU A 36 8.02 10.28 19.11
C GLU A 36 8.33 9.00 18.35
N ALA A 37 9.48 8.38 18.64
CA ALA A 37 9.90 7.12 18.05
C ALA A 37 10.59 6.23 19.08
N ARG A 38 10.50 4.91 18.88
CA ARG A 38 11.24 3.89 19.64
C ARG A 38 12.18 3.15 18.70
N GLU A 39 13.43 3.03 19.08
CA GLU A 39 14.43 2.26 18.34
C GLU A 39 14.08 0.77 18.36
N VAL A 40 14.18 0.12 17.20
CA VAL A 40 14.05 -1.34 17.04
C VAL A 40 15.41 -1.94 16.66
N VAL A 41 16.12 -1.27 15.75
CA VAL A 41 17.51 -1.58 15.41
C VAL A 41 18.28 -0.29 15.46
N ASP A 42 19.24 -0.19 16.37
CA ASP A 42 19.97 1.04 16.71
C ASP A 42 20.39 1.85 15.48
N GLY A 43 19.81 3.04 15.37
CA GLY A 43 20.03 3.98 14.29
C GLY A 43 19.46 3.59 12.91
N TRP A 44 19.09 2.34 12.67
CA TRP A 44 18.62 1.87 11.37
C TRP A 44 17.08 1.87 11.26
N VAL A 45 16.39 1.29 12.24
CA VAL A 45 14.95 1.07 12.19
C VAL A 45 14.30 1.58 13.47
N ARG A 46 13.29 2.43 13.34
CA ARG A 46 12.46 2.92 14.44
C ARG A 46 10.99 2.69 14.15
N ILE A 47 10.20 2.53 15.19
CA ILE A 47 8.74 2.69 15.10
C ILE A 47 8.40 4.07 15.64
N ALA A 48 7.86 4.91 14.79
CA ALA A 48 7.50 6.31 15.08
C ALA A 48 5.98 6.49 15.01
N ASN A 49 5.46 7.55 15.60
CA ASN A 49 4.07 7.97 15.43
C ASN A 49 4.05 9.30 14.68
N VAL A 50 3.97 9.23 13.36
CA VAL A 50 4.02 10.41 12.46
C VAL A 50 2.64 10.66 11.86
N ARG A 51 2.15 11.90 11.97
CA ARG A 51 0.93 12.37 11.30
C ARG A 51 1.28 12.96 9.93
N ASN A 52 1.02 12.21 8.87
CA ASN A 52 1.31 12.64 7.50
C ASN A 52 0.07 13.27 6.86
N THR A 53 0.07 14.59 6.73
CA THR A 53 -1.01 15.36 6.05
C THR A 53 -0.78 15.50 4.55
N GLY A 54 0.37 15.06 4.04
CA GLY A 54 0.78 15.12 2.64
C GLY A 54 0.65 13.80 1.89
N ALA A 55 1.27 13.76 0.71
CA ALA A 55 1.50 12.55 -0.07
C ALA A 55 2.79 11.84 0.39
N ALA A 56 3.10 10.72 -0.29
CA ALA A 56 4.41 10.09 -0.17
C ALA A 56 5.54 11.13 -0.37
N PHE A 57 6.62 10.97 0.37
CA PHE A 57 7.78 11.90 0.36
C PHE A 57 7.48 13.34 0.84
N GLY A 58 6.42 13.53 1.65
CA GLY A 58 6.07 14.87 2.16
C GLY A 58 5.59 15.86 1.10
N LEU A 59 5.22 15.39 -0.09
CA LEU A 59 4.68 16.22 -1.16
C LEU A 59 3.25 16.67 -0.84
N LEU A 60 2.88 17.88 -1.30
CA LEU A 60 1.55 18.47 -1.13
C LEU A 60 1.10 18.51 0.35
N PRO A 61 1.84 19.14 1.25
CA PRO A 61 1.44 19.28 2.65
C PRO A 61 0.07 19.95 2.74
N GLU A 62 -0.74 19.53 3.72
CA GLU A 62 -2.07 20.06 4.00
C GLU A 62 -3.13 19.91 2.88
N ARG A 63 -2.85 19.08 1.85
CA ARG A 63 -3.77 18.81 0.73
C ARG A 63 -4.50 17.48 0.88
N THR A 64 -4.86 17.09 2.11
CA THR A 64 -5.48 15.78 2.42
C THR A 64 -6.72 15.48 1.58
N SER A 65 -7.58 16.49 1.33
CA SER A 65 -8.78 16.33 0.49
C SER A 65 -8.42 15.99 -0.96
N LEU A 66 -7.44 16.68 -1.55
CA LEU A 66 -6.94 16.38 -2.89
C LEU A 66 -6.37 14.97 -2.97
N LEU A 67 -5.57 14.58 -1.97
CA LEU A 67 -4.96 13.25 -1.89
C LEU A 67 -6.02 12.15 -1.72
N SER A 68 -7.11 12.42 -1.00
CA SER A 68 -8.24 11.50 -0.89
C SER A 68 -8.91 11.28 -2.25
N ILE A 69 -9.16 12.35 -3.01
CA ILE A 69 -9.72 12.27 -4.36
C ILE A 69 -8.78 11.49 -5.28
N LEU A 70 -7.49 11.80 -5.28
CA LEU A 70 -6.49 11.09 -6.08
C LEU A 70 -6.41 9.60 -5.71
N SER A 71 -6.54 9.26 -4.43
CA SER A 71 -6.58 7.86 -3.97
C SER A 71 -7.80 7.13 -4.54
N VAL A 72 -8.97 7.74 -4.53
CA VAL A 72 -10.19 7.17 -5.14
C VAL A 72 -10.01 6.98 -6.64
N VAL A 73 -9.50 7.99 -7.34
CA VAL A 73 -9.24 7.90 -8.79
C VAL A 73 -8.25 6.79 -9.10
N ALA A 74 -7.17 6.66 -8.33
CA ALA A 74 -6.18 5.59 -8.49
C ALA A 74 -6.82 4.21 -8.29
N VAL A 75 -7.65 4.02 -7.26
CA VAL A 75 -8.39 2.76 -7.01
C VAL A 75 -9.28 2.41 -8.20
N LEU A 76 -10.05 3.37 -8.70
CA LEU A 76 -10.93 3.15 -9.86
C LEU A 76 -10.12 2.81 -11.12
N ALA A 77 -9.00 3.47 -11.36
CA ALA A 77 -8.10 3.18 -12.47
C ALA A 77 -7.52 1.76 -12.36
N ILE A 78 -7.03 1.36 -11.18
CA ILE A 78 -6.52 0.03 -10.91
C ILE A 78 -7.60 -1.02 -11.20
N LEU A 79 -8.81 -0.84 -10.68
CA LEU A 79 -9.93 -1.74 -10.94
C LEU A 79 -10.26 -1.85 -12.43
N TYR A 80 -10.29 -0.72 -13.12
CA TYR A 80 -10.61 -0.69 -14.55
C TYR A 80 -9.58 -1.45 -15.40
N TYR A 81 -8.28 -1.16 -15.20
CA TYR A 81 -7.21 -1.72 -16.01
C TYR A 81 -6.92 -3.19 -15.69
N TYR A 82 -6.92 -3.57 -14.41
CA TYR A 82 -6.48 -4.92 -14.02
C TYR A 82 -7.59 -5.97 -13.91
N ARG A 83 -8.89 -5.59 -14.00
CA ARG A 83 -10.00 -6.54 -13.90
C ARG A 83 -9.94 -7.70 -14.89
N GLY A 84 -9.48 -7.46 -16.11
CA GLY A 84 -9.37 -8.48 -17.15
C GLY A 84 -8.25 -9.48 -16.89
N MET A 85 -7.11 -9.00 -16.41
CA MET A 85 -5.93 -9.80 -16.05
C MET A 85 -6.15 -10.58 -14.75
N ALA A 86 -6.75 -9.95 -13.75
CA ALA A 86 -7.13 -10.60 -12.50
C ALA A 86 -8.13 -11.76 -12.71
N ALA A 87 -8.96 -11.69 -13.75
CA ALA A 87 -9.87 -12.78 -14.09
C ALA A 87 -9.12 -14.06 -14.51
N ARG A 88 -7.97 -13.92 -15.15
CA ARG A 88 -7.16 -15.02 -15.70
C ARG A 88 -6.10 -15.53 -14.71
N SER A 89 -5.49 -14.65 -13.93
CA SER A 89 -4.34 -14.94 -13.07
C SER A 89 -4.69 -14.74 -11.59
N ALA A 90 -4.47 -15.79 -10.75
CA ALA A 90 -4.66 -15.69 -9.30
C ALA A 90 -3.62 -14.79 -8.63
N PRO A 91 -2.31 -14.88 -8.97
CA PRO A 91 -1.33 -13.96 -8.45
C PRO A 91 -1.67 -12.49 -8.75
N ILE A 92 -2.12 -12.16 -9.97
CA ILE A 92 -2.54 -10.80 -10.31
C ILE A 92 -3.78 -10.38 -9.50
N ALA A 93 -4.76 -11.28 -9.29
CA ALA A 93 -5.89 -10.99 -8.41
C ALA A 93 -5.46 -10.70 -6.96
N ALA A 94 -4.49 -11.43 -6.43
CA ALA A 94 -3.95 -11.18 -5.10
C ALA A 94 -3.25 -9.80 -5.00
N THR A 95 -2.42 -9.43 -5.99
CA THR A 95 -1.78 -8.09 -6.01
C THR A 95 -2.79 -6.96 -6.09
N LEU A 96 -3.91 -7.16 -6.80
CA LEU A 96 -5.01 -6.20 -6.82
C LEU A 96 -5.64 -6.05 -5.44
N GLY A 97 -5.85 -7.16 -4.72
CA GLY A 97 -6.33 -7.15 -3.34
C GLY A 97 -5.38 -6.36 -2.42
N MET A 98 -4.06 -6.57 -2.54
CA MET A 98 -3.06 -5.82 -1.75
C MET A 98 -3.17 -4.32 -1.98
N GLN A 99 -3.24 -3.87 -3.23
CA GLN A 99 -3.33 -2.46 -3.57
C GLN A 99 -4.64 -1.82 -3.09
N LEU A 100 -5.77 -2.53 -3.25
CA LEU A 100 -7.08 -2.05 -2.80
C LEU A 100 -7.17 -1.97 -1.28
N GLY A 101 -6.64 -2.97 -0.56
CA GLY A 101 -6.61 -2.97 0.91
C GLY A 101 -5.76 -1.83 1.46
N GLY A 102 -4.56 -1.62 0.90
CA GLY A 102 -3.69 -0.50 1.28
C GLY A 102 -4.31 0.86 0.96
N ALA A 103 -4.84 1.04 -0.25
CA ALA A 103 -5.49 2.29 -0.63
C ALA A 103 -6.69 2.61 0.28
N ALA A 104 -7.49 1.61 0.65
CA ALA A 104 -8.59 1.76 1.59
C ALA A 104 -8.11 2.17 2.99
N GLY A 105 -7.03 1.58 3.50
CA GLY A 105 -6.44 1.93 4.80
C GLY A 105 -6.07 3.41 4.90
N ASN A 106 -5.29 3.89 3.93
CA ASN A 106 -4.87 5.30 3.89
C ASN A 106 -6.03 6.27 3.55
N LEU A 107 -7.03 5.83 2.79
CA LEU A 107 -8.21 6.64 2.50
C LEU A 107 -9.07 6.84 3.75
N VAL A 108 -9.30 5.76 4.51
CA VAL A 108 -10.06 5.82 5.79
C VAL A 108 -9.39 6.75 6.79
N ASP A 109 -8.06 6.71 6.88
CA ASP A 109 -7.30 7.65 7.72
C ASP A 109 -7.54 9.10 7.31
N ARG A 110 -7.41 9.41 6.01
CA ARG A 110 -7.60 10.78 5.51
C ARG A 110 -9.01 11.29 5.73
N ILE A 111 -10.03 10.46 5.51
CA ILE A 111 -11.43 10.85 5.70
C ILE A 111 -11.75 11.00 7.19
N GLY A 112 -11.26 10.08 8.03
CA GLY A 112 -11.63 10.01 9.45
C GLY A 112 -10.87 10.99 10.33
N GLN A 113 -9.60 11.21 10.08
CA GLN A 113 -8.72 12.00 10.96
C GLN A 113 -7.95 13.13 10.27
N GLY A 114 -8.03 13.26 8.95
CA GLY A 114 -7.39 14.33 8.17
C GLY A 114 -5.90 14.12 7.89
N TYR A 115 -5.32 13.00 8.30
CA TYR A 115 -3.92 12.63 8.07
C TYR A 115 -3.79 11.11 7.96
N VAL A 116 -2.66 10.63 7.49
CA VAL A 116 -2.29 9.21 7.52
C VAL A 116 -1.32 8.98 8.68
N THR A 117 -1.52 7.90 9.43
CA THR A 117 -0.56 7.48 10.47
C THR A 117 0.55 6.66 9.81
N ASP A 118 1.78 7.20 9.81
CA ASP A 118 2.98 6.52 9.34
C ASP A 118 3.87 6.14 10.54
N PHE A 119 4.51 4.97 10.46
CA PHE A 119 5.20 4.48 11.64
C PHE A 119 6.50 3.71 11.41
N VAL A 120 6.74 3.15 10.22
CA VAL A 120 8.02 2.51 9.90
C VAL A 120 8.99 3.60 9.45
N ASP A 121 10.01 3.85 10.25
CA ASP A 121 11.05 4.86 10.00
C ASP A 121 12.39 4.14 9.85
N VAL A 122 12.95 4.15 8.64
CA VAL A 122 14.23 3.53 8.32
C VAL A 122 15.26 4.58 7.95
N GLY A 123 16.52 4.35 8.30
CA GLY A 123 17.58 5.30 8.03
C GLY A 123 18.97 4.76 8.26
N ILE A 124 19.95 5.65 8.26
CA ILE A 124 21.36 5.36 8.52
C ILE A 124 21.72 5.96 9.88
N PRO A 125 22.44 5.26 10.77
CA PRO A 125 22.86 5.80 12.07
C PRO A 125 23.57 7.14 11.95
N GLY A 126 23.04 8.17 12.63
CA GLY A 126 23.57 9.53 12.61
C GLY A 126 23.45 10.29 11.29
N GLY A 127 22.71 9.74 10.30
CA GLY A 127 22.61 10.30 8.95
C GLY A 127 21.17 10.41 8.43
N TRP A 128 21.04 10.25 7.12
CA TRP A 128 19.78 10.39 6.41
C TRP A 128 18.75 9.32 6.82
N ARG A 129 17.49 9.74 6.86
CA ARG A 129 16.35 8.84 7.10
C ARG A 129 15.34 8.92 5.95
N PHE A 130 14.75 7.78 5.62
CA PHE A 130 13.64 7.71 4.69
C PHE A 130 12.37 8.25 5.36
N TRP A 131 11.43 8.76 4.56
CA TRP A 131 10.13 9.17 5.10
C TRP A 131 9.43 7.98 5.73
N ALA A 132 8.81 8.21 6.91
CA ALA A 132 8.04 7.18 7.55
C ALA A 132 6.90 6.69 6.64
N PHE A 133 6.59 5.41 6.72
CA PHE A 133 5.54 4.76 5.95
C PHE A 133 4.80 3.73 6.82
N ASN A 134 3.75 3.11 6.27
CA ASN A 134 2.90 2.16 6.97
C ASN A 134 2.67 0.86 6.17
N VAL A 135 1.84 -0.04 6.69
CA VAL A 135 1.49 -1.31 6.01
C VAL A 135 0.74 -1.06 4.71
N ALA A 136 -0.15 -0.07 4.68
CA ALA A 136 -0.89 0.29 3.47
C ALA A 136 0.05 0.71 2.32
N ASP A 137 1.02 1.60 2.60
CA ASP A 137 2.02 2.04 1.62
C ASP A 137 2.86 0.88 1.12
N SER A 138 3.35 0.05 2.05
CA SER A 138 4.13 -1.15 1.72
C SER A 138 3.34 -2.09 0.81
N SER A 139 2.06 -2.32 1.10
CA SER A 139 1.22 -3.24 0.33
C SER A 139 0.93 -2.71 -1.09
N ILE A 140 0.77 -1.39 -1.25
CA ILE A 140 0.61 -0.75 -2.55
C ILE A 140 1.90 -0.90 -3.37
N VAL A 141 3.04 -0.52 -2.81
CA VAL A 141 4.34 -0.57 -3.51
C VAL A 141 4.71 -2.01 -3.89
N VAL A 142 4.63 -2.95 -2.94
CA VAL A 142 4.89 -4.38 -3.20
C VAL A 142 3.89 -4.93 -4.22
N GLY A 143 2.62 -4.58 -4.13
CA GLY A 143 1.58 -4.98 -5.07
C GLY A 143 1.85 -4.50 -6.50
N ILE A 144 2.30 -3.25 -6.67
CA ILE A 144 2.69 -2.70 -7.97
C ILE A 144 3.91 -3.45 -8.52
N PHE A 145 4.92 -3.66 -7.69
CA PHE A 145 6.13 -4.35 -8.11
C PHE A 145 5.84 -5.80 -8.55
N LEU A 146 5.06 -6.51 -7.77
CA LEU A 146 4.68 -7.90 -8.07
C LEU A 146 3.83 -8.00 -9.34
N VAL A 147 2.83 -7.14 -9.54
CA VAL A 147 2.01 -7.19 -10.76
C VAL A 147 2.85 -6.88 -12.00
N THR A 148 3.76 -5.91 -11.91
CA THR A 148 4.68 -5.58 -13.01
C THR A 148 5.60 -6.76 -13.34
N ALA A 149 6.17 -7.40 -12.33
CA ALA A 149 7.01 -8.58 -12.52
C ALA A 149 6.24 -9.77 -13.12
N LEU A 150 4.99 -10.01 -12.66
CA LEU A 150 4.13 -11.07 -13.18
C LEU A 150 3.77 -10.84 -14.65
N LEU A 151 3.40 -9.61 -15.01
CA LEU A 151 3.07 -9.26 -16.40
C LEU A 151 4.28 -9.41 -17.32
N TRP A 152 5.43 -8.92 -16.91
CA TRP A 152 6.68 -9.09 -17.66
C TRP A 152 7.05 -10.57 -17.86
N TRP A 153 6.83 -11.41 -16.84
CA TRP A 153 7.10 -12.83 -16.93
C TRP A 153 6.10 -13.57 -17.85
N GLU A 154 4.80 -13.23 -17.78
CA GLU A 154 3.77 -13.77 -18.68
C GLU A 154 4.05 -13.40 -20.15
N GLU A 155 4.45 -12.15 -20.43
CA GLU A 155 4.83 -11.69 -21.76
C GLU A 155 6.00 -12.48 -22.35
N ARG A 156 7.06 -12.69 -21.56
CA ARG A 156 8.23 -13.47 -22.01
C ARG A 156 7.87 -14.91 -22.31
N ARG A 157 6.98 -15.53 -21.57
CA ARG A 157 6.50 -16.87 -21.83
C ARG A 157 5.63 -16.95 -23.11
N GLY A 158 4.81 -15.95 -23.35
CA GLY A 158 4.00 -15.84 -24.57
C GLY A 158 4.86 -15.72 -25.83
N VAL A 159 5.90 -14.89 -25.79
CA VAL A 159 6.87 -14.75 -26.89
C VAL A 159 7.68 -16.04 -27.12
N ALA A 160 8.05 -16.75 -26.06
CA ALA A 160 8.76 -18.03 -26.18
C ALA A 160 7.90 -19.20 -26.70
N ALA A 161 6.56 -19.09 -26.62
CA ALA A 161 5.62 -20.10 -27.07
C ALA A 161 5.14 -19.92 -28.53
N THR A 162 5.56 -18.86 -29.23
CA THR A 162 5.21 -18.63 -30.63
C THR A 162 6.35 -19.23 -31.50
N PRO A 163 6.16 -20.40 -32.16
CA PRO A 163 7.15 -20.93 -33.09
C PRO A 163 7.26 -20.03 -34.30
N ALA A 164 8.52 -19.83 -34.78
CA ALA A 164 8.84 -19.07 -35.99
C ALA A 164 8.30 -19.75 -37.25
#